data_6c25d230c2530e535dc5b039cf381d18
#
_entry.id   6c25d230c2530e535dc5b039cf381d18
#
_cell.length_a   1.000
_cell.length_b   1.000
_cell.length_c   1.000
_cell.angle_alpha   90.00
_cell.angle_beta   90.00
_cell.angle_gamma   90.00
#
_symmetry.space_group_name_H-M   'P 1'
#
loop_
_entity.id
_entity.type
_entity.pdbx_description
1 polymer ?
#
loop_
_entity_poly.entity_id
_entity_poly.type
_entity_poly.pdbx_seq_one_letter_code
_entity_poly.pdbx_strand_id
1 'polypeptide(L)'
;MHIKIQDENFNAESLAVIAILAAEGEPETVSLDPLRGEMRDFCRRVVVNENFRGEAGKLLVVPVADKTVRWAVIAGLGPEDKLTPERVRVAAFSAARAAASRGCSALSLTMPKAGDADRSRAAAEGCALASYRFNKYLARDEKDRFTAIEAVTVFDGCEKALEEGRILGESQCWTRDLANEPGCVINPEVLAAKAQELAAELGLACEIWDEKRIADENMGAYAAVAAGSANPPRFIHLTYEPENAKGHIALVGKGLTFDSGGLDIKPSEFMLTMKGDKSGACAVLGAIRAAALMKLPWKVTAIVAAAENMPGGSAYRPDDILRARNGKTIEVNNTDAEGRLTLADALCYASELKPDMIVDIATLTGACAVALGSTTAGLFTNDDEFGDKVLKASAASGERFWKLPMDDPNLRELVKSPFADLVNSAGRYGGAITAAMFLEAFVGKDIPWVHLDIAAADFAKTPFSYYVKGATGFGMRTLAELIREL
;
A
#
# COMPACT_ATOMS: atom_id res chain seq x y z
N MET A 1 -11.66 -11.43 8.90
CA MET A 1 -11.19 -11.73 10.29
C MET A 1 -12.18 -11.13 11.27
N HIS A 2 -12.57 -11.85 12.33
CA HIS A 2 -13.41 -11.30 13.39
C HIS A 2 -12.53 -10.78 14.53
N ILE A 3 -12.73 -9.52 14.94
CA ILE A 3 -12.05 -8.96 16.11
C ILE A 3 -13.09 -8.75 17.21
N LYS A 4 -12.77 -9.19 18.43
CA LYS A 4 -13.60 -8.99 19.64
C LYS A 4 -12.76 -8.36 20.72
N ILE A 5 -13.39 -7.50 21.52
CA ILE A 5 -12.81 -7.02 22.78
C ILE A 5 -13.32 -7.92 23.90
N GLN A 6 -12.44 -8.18 24.85
CA GLN A 6 -12.78 -8.84 26.08
C GLN A 6 -12.24 -8.02 27.26
N ASP A 7 -13.10 -7.77 28.24
CA ASP A 7 -12.74 -7.19 29.52
C ASP A 7 -11.89 -8.18 30.35
N GLU A 8 -11.26 -7.71 31.43
CA GLU A 8 -10.26 -8.43 32.24
C GLU A 8 -10.65 -9.84 32.73
N ASN A 9 -11.89 -10.27 32.59
CA ASN A 9 -12.34 -11.60 32.96
C ASN A 9 -12.07 -12.60 31.85
N PHE A 10 -10.88 -13.16 31.88
CA PHE A 10 -10.44 -14.24 31.02
C PHE A 10 -11.34 -15.48 31.16
N ASN A 11 -12.22 -15.72 30.21
CA ASN A 11 -13.00 -16.95 30.12
C ASN A 11 -12.48 -17.79 28.94
N ALA A 12 -11.77 -18.85 29.30
CA ALA A 12 -10.87 -19.59 28.41
C ALA A 12 -11.55 -20.62 27.46
N GLU A 13 -12.82 -20.50 27.16
CA GLU A 13 -13.57 -21.58 26.48
C GLU A 13 -13.14 -21.93 25.06
N SER A 14 -12.27 -21.11 24.41
CA SER A 14 -11.81 -21.43 23.04
C SER A 14 -10.42 -20.94 22.64
N LEU A 15 -9.52 -20.65 23.57
CA LEU A 15 -8.25 -19.98 23.27
C LEU A 15 -7.09 -20.97 23.07
N ALA A 16 -6.76 -21.27 21.81
CA ALA A 16 -5.58 -22.09 21.51
C ALA A 16 -4.24 -21.31 21.72
N VAL A 17 -4.23 -19.97 21.60
CA VAL A 17 -3.03 -19.14 21.71
C VAL A 17 -3.32 -17.86 22.48
N ILE A 18 -2.46 -17.56 23.45
CA ILE A 18 -2.37 -16.25 24.09
C ILE A 18 -1.11 -15.56 23.60
N ALA A 19 -1.26 -14.39 22.97
CA ALA A 19 -0.15 -13.54 22.56
C ALA A 19 0.00 -12.36 23.54
N ILE A 20 1.21 -12.16 24.03
CA ILE A 20 1.57 -11.11 24.98
C ILE A 20 2.55 -10.19 24.29
N LEU A 21 2.17 -8.91 24.11
CA LEU A 21 3.07 -7.88 23.61
C LEU A 21 3.80 -7.27 24.81
N ALA A 22 5.09 -7.57 24.95
CA ALA A 22 5.86 -7.24 26.14
C ALA A 22 6.93 -6.19 25.86
N ALA A 23 6.98 -5.13 26.67
CA ALA A 23 8.08 -4.18 26.68
C ALA A 23 9.38 -4.82 27.18
N GLU A 24 10.51 -4.24 26.78
CA GLU A 24 11.84 -4.70 27.16
C GLU A 24 12.14 -4.47 28.64
N GLY A 25 12.77 -5.45 29.29
CA GLY A 25 13.17 -5.38 30.69
C GLY A 25 14.04 -6.59 31.06
N GLU A 26 14.39 -6.71 32.33
CA GLU A 26 15.06 -7.93 32.81
C GLU A 26 14.09 -9.13 32.70
N PRO A 27 14.58 -10.35 32.41
CA PRO A 27 13.73 -11.52 32.16
C PRO A 27 12.70 -11.78 33.28
N GLU A 28 13.06 -11.47 34.52
CA GLU A 28 12.20 -11.61 35.69
C GLU A 28 11.03 -10.61 35.67
N THR A 29 11.17 -9.48 34.98
CA THR A 29 10.20 -8.38 34.99
C THR A 29 9.37 -8.28 33.71
N VAL A 30 9.74 -8.99 32.62
CA VAL A 30 8.95 -9.03 31.39
C VAL A 30 7.49 -9.34 31.70
N SER A 31 6.54 -8.51 31.23
CA SER A 31 5.12 -8.74 31.51
C SER A 31 4.65 -10.07 30.93
N LEU A 32 3.92 -10.82 31.73
CA LEU A 32 3.23 -12.06 31.34
C LEU A 32 1.73 -11.96 31.57
N ASP A 33 1.19 -10.76 31.77
CA ASP A 33 -0.26 -10.59 31.87
C ASP A 33 -0.92 -10.94 30.53
N PRO A 34 -2.05 -11.63 30.50
CA PRO A 34 -2.94 -11.96 31.61
C PRO A 34 -2.71 -13.36 32.23
N LEU A 35 -1.58 -14.03 31.98
CA LEU A 35 -1.35 -15.37 32.53
C LEU A 35 -1.45 -15.37 34.06
N ARG A 36 -1.97 -16.46 34.63
CA ARG A 36 -2.17 -16.63 36.08
C ARG A 36 -1.69 -18.02 36.53
N GLY A 37 -1.45 -18.15 37.83
CA GLY A 37 -1.13 -19.42 38.48
C GLY A 37 0.02 -20.17 37.83
N GLU A 38 -0.09 -21.49 37.77
CA GLU A 38 0.95 -22.39 37.27
C GLU A 38 1.39 -22.07 35.84
N MET A 39 0.49 -21.62 34.98
CA MET A 39 0.84 -21.22 33.61
C MET A 39 1.79 -20.03 33.59
N ARG A 40 1.52 -19.00 34.39
CA ARG A 40 2.39 -17.83 34.55
C ARG A 40 3.76 -18.23 35.08
N ASP A 41 3.79 -19.05 36.12
CA ASP A 41 5.04 -19.51 36.75
C ASP A 41 5.88 -20.35 35.79
N PHE A 42 5.23 -21.21 35.01
CA PHE A 42 5.91 -21.99 33.97
C PHE A 42 6.51 -21.08 32.90
N CYS A 43 5.72 -20.16 32.33
CA CYS A 43 6.20 -19.21 31.33
C CYS A 43 7.33 -18.34 31.87
N ARG A 44 7.26 -17.88 33.15
CA ARG A 44 8.32 -17.12 33.79
C ARG A 44 9.65 -17.89 33.82
N ARG A 45 9.62 -19.16 34.21
CA ARG A 45 10.83 -20.00 34.18
C ARG A 45 11.43 -20.12 32.78
N VAL A 46 10.58 -20.27 31.74
CA VAL A 46 11.07 -20.32 30.36
C VAL A 46 11.66 -18.98 29.92
N VAL A 47 11.01 -17.86 30.21
CA VAL A 47 11.51 -16.50 29.90
C VAL A 47 12.89 -16.26 30.52
N VAL A 48 13.08 -16.66 31.78
CA VAL A 48 14.36 -16.51 32.50
C VAL A 48 15.43 -17.45 31.91
N ASN A 49 15.10 -18.72 31.67
CA ASN A 49 16.04 -19.71 31.12
C ASN A 49 16.50 -19.34 29.71
N GLU A 50 15.61 -18.80 28.87
CA GLU A 50 15.92 -18.34 27.51
C GLU A 50 16.53 -16.93 27.47
N ASN A 51 16.71 -16.30 28.65
CA ASN A 51 17.16 -14.91 28.77
C ASN A 51 16.40 -13.96 27.85
N PHE A 52 15.08 -14.16 27.71
CA PHE A 52 14.22 -13.33 26.87
C PHE A 52 13.89 -12.03 27.57
N ARG A 53 14.28 -10.92 26.95
CA ARG A 53 14.15 -9.56 27.52
C ARG A 53 13.03 -8.74 26.91
N GLY A 54 12.32 -9.21 25.89
CA GLY A 54 11.28 -8.47 25.20
C GLY A 54 11.82 -7.48 24.16
N GLU A 55 13.03 -7.70 23.63
CA GLU A 55 13.63 -6.84 22.60
C GLU A 55 12.75 -6.79 21.33
N ALA A 56 12.72 -5.64 20.67
CA ALA A 56 11.91 -5.44 19.48
C ALA A 56 12.20 -6.50 18.39
N GLY A 57 11.14 -7.12 17.89
CA GLY A 57 11.23 -8.14 16.83
C GLY A 57 11.62 -9.55 17.32
N LYS A 58 11.88 -9.74 18.63
CA LYS A 58 12.09 -11.05 19.21
C LYS A 58 10.76 -11.71 19.57
N LEU A 59 10.72 -13.04 19.46
CA LEU A 59 9.55 -13.84 19.73
C LEU A 59 9.94 -15.06 20.55
N LEU A 60 9.23 -15.30 21.64
CA LEU A 60 9.35 -16.52 22.44
C LEU A 60 8.01 -17.27 22.40
N VAL A 61 8.03 -18.54 22.01
CA VAL A 61 6.83 -19.38 21.94
C VAL A 61 6.96 -20.51 22.94
N VAL A 62 6.03 -20.55 23.87
CA VAL A 62 6.04 -21.50 24.99
C VAL A 62 4.84 -22.45 24.87
N PRO A 63 5.07 -23.78 24.75
CA PRO A 63 3.98 -24.72 24.86
C PRO A 63 3.49 -24.75 26.33
N VAL A 64 2.19 -24.68 26.53
CA VAL A 64 1.60 -24.72 27.88
C VAL A 64 0.69 -25.94 28.03
N ALA A 65 0.75 -26.58 29.18
CA ALA A 65 -0.08 -27.71 29.51
C ALA A 65 -1.36 -27.27 30.19
N ASP A 66 -2.25 -26.65 29.42
CA ASP A 66 -3.57 -26.16 29.87
C ASP A 66 -4.67 -26.76 28.97
N LYS A 67 -5.90 -26.86 29.50
CA LYS A 67 -7.03 -27.46 28.76
C LYS A 67 -7.50 -26.60 27.60
N THR A 68 -7.28 -25.31 27.67
CA THR A 68 -7.82 -24.30 26.74
C THR A 68 -6.73 -23.57 25.97
N VAL A 69 -5.58 -23.28 26.60
CA VAL A 69 -4.43 -22.62 26.00
C VAL A 69 -3.34 -23.63 25.70
N ARG A 70 -2.97 -23.78 24.43
CA ARG A 70 -1.88 -24.66 24.01
C ARG A 70 -0.53 -23.95 23.89
N TRP A 71 -0.58 -22.65 23.58
CA TRP A 71 0.61 -21.85 23.33
C TRP A 71 0.52 -20.47 23.97
N ALA A 72 1.57 -20.07 24.68
CA ALA A 72 1.81 -18.68 25.02
C ALA A 72 2.88 -18.13 24.07
N VAL A 73 2.58 -17.01 23.41
CA VAL A 73 3.47 -16.32 22.48
C VAL A 73 3.82 -14.97 23.09
N ILE A 74 5.11 -14.75 23.38
CA ILE A 74 5.58 -13.48 23.96
C ILE A 74 6.34 -12.76 22.84
N ALA A 75 5.84 -11.60 22.42
CA ALA A 75 6.42 -10.79 21.35
C ALA A 75 7.00 -9.52 21.92
N GLY A 76 8.30 -9.30 21.69
CA GLY A 76 9.04 -8.17 22.21
C GLY A 76 8.73 -6.88 21.44
N LEU A 77 8.50 -5.80 22.20
CA LEU A 77 8.22 -4.44 21.71
C LEU A 77 9.47 -3.54 21.75
N GLY A 78 10.53 -3.97 22.47
CA GLY A 78 11.68 -3.14 22.79
C GLY A 78 11.40 -2.17 23.93
N PRO A 79 12.30 -1.19 24.16
CA PRO A 79 12.20 -0.23 25.27
C PRO A 79 10.88 0.56 25.20
N GLU A 80 10.27 0.77 26.39
CA GLU A 80 8.95 1.43 26.50
C GLU A 80 8.96 2.88 26.03
N ASP A 81 10.05 3.61 26.26
CA ASP A 81 10.26 4.99 25.82
C ASP A 81 10.36 5.13 24.28
N LYS A 82 10.59 4.02 23.56
CA LYS A 82 10.66 3.95 22.11
C LYS A 82 9.48 3.21 21.48
N LEU A 83 8.43 2.98 22.24
CA LEU A 83 7.27 2.26 21.76
C LEU A 83 6.46 3.12 20.78
N THR A 84 6.32 2.58 19.54
CA THR A 84 5.55 3.21 18.46
C THR A 84 4.43 2.26 17.99
N PRO A 85 3.37 2.78 17.32
CA PRO A 85 2.36 1.93 16.68
C PRO A 85 2.98 0.88 15.73
N GLU A 86 4.03 1.23 15.01
CA GLU A 86 4.72 0.28 14.12
C GLU A 86 5.33 -0.92 14.86
N ARG A 87 5.94 -0.72 16.04
CA ARG A 87 6.44 -1.82 16.85
C ARG A 87 5.33 -2.76 17.31
N VAL A 88 4.17 -2.20 17.66
CA VAL A 88 2.98 -2.98 18.03
C VAL A 88 2.47 -3.76 16.82
N ARG A 89 2.40 -3.15 15.63
CA ARG A 89 1.99 -3.82 14.38
C ARG A 89 2.89 -5.02 14.06
N VAL A 90 4.20 -4.83 14.10
CA VAL A 90 5.18 -5.90 13.85
C VAL A 90 5.09 -7.03 14.87
N ALA A 91 4.95 -6.70 16.16
CA ALA A 91 4.82 -7.69 17.22
C ALA A 91 3.52 -8.50 17.11
N ALA A 92 2.39 -7.83 16.85
CA ALA A 92 1.09 -8.48 16.64
C ALA A 92 1.11 -9.38 15.39
N PHE A 93 1.70 -8.90 14.28
CA PHE A 93 1.92 -9.71 13.09
C PHE A 93 2.73 -10.98 13.41
N SER A 94 3.85 -10.84 14.12
CA SER A 94 4.73 -11.96 14.44
C SER A 94 4.05 -12.98 15.34
N ALA A 95 3.28 -12.52 16.32
CA ALA A 95 2.50 -13.38 17.20
C ALA A 95 1.40 -14.13 16.45
N ALA A 96 0.66 -13.44 15.59
CA ALA A 96 -0.38 -14.04 14.76
C ALA A 96 0.21 -15.05 13.75
N ARG A 97 1.37 -14.77 13.14
CA ARG A 97 2.09 -15.75 12.27
C ARG A 97 2.55 -16.98 13.05
N ALA A 98 3.02 -16.79 14.28
CA ALA A 98 3.40 -17.90 15.13
C ALA A 98 2.21 -18.81 15.49
N ALA A 99 1.03 -18.24 15.72
CA ALA A 99 -0.21 -19.00 15.91
C ALA A 99 -0.61 -19.75 14.63
N ALA A 100 -0.65 -19.06 13.49
CA ALA A 100 -0.98 -19.63 12.18
C ALA A 100 -0.06 -20.80 11.79
N SER A 101 1.26 -20.68 12.03
CA SER A 101 2.23 -21.75 11.75
C SER A 101 2.04 -23.00 12.61
N ARG A 102 1.25 -22.92 13.66
CA ARG A 102 0.87 -24.02 14.56
C ARG A 102 -0.54 -24.55 14.31
N GLY A 103 -1.14 -24.15 13.18
CA GLY A 103 -2.49 -24.56 12.82
C GLY A 103 -3.60 -23.93 13.67
N CYS A 104 -3.31 -22.79 14.33
CA CYS A 104 -4.29 -22.08 15.13
C CYS A 104 -4.88 -20.93 14.31
N SER A 105 -6.21 -20.90 14.13
CA SER A 105 -6.94 -19.85 13.42
C SER A 105 -7.46 -18.75 14.35
N ALA A 106 -7.29 -18.90 15.67
CA ALA A 106 -7.70 -17.93 16.67
C ALA A 106 -6.59 -17.63 17.66
N LEU A 107 -6.48 -16.38 18.10
CA LEU A 107 -5.59 -15.97 19.17
C LEU A 107 -6.21 -14.89 20.04
N SER A 108 -5.75 -14.81 21.29
CA SER A 108 -5.99 -13.70 22.17
C SER A 108 -4.75 -12.85 22.29
N LEU A 109 -4.90 -11.54 22.21
CA LEU A 109 -3.80 -10.56 22.20
C LEU A 109 -3.96 -9.60 23.37
N THR A 110 -2.89 -9.40 24.15
CA THR A 110 -2.85 -8.37 25.17
C THR A 110 -2.20 -7.10 24.65
N MET A 111 -2.73 -5.96 25.09
CA MET A 111 -2.21 -4.66 24.73
C MET A 111 -1.26 -4.13 25.81
N PRO A 112 -0.15 -3.49 25.45
CA PRO A 112 0.81 -2.98 26.44
C PRO A 112 0.30 -1.78 27.24
N LYS A 113 -0.81 -1.17 26.82
CA LYS A 113 -1.47 -0.05 27.50
C LYS A 113 -2.94 -0.02 27.13
N ALA A 114 -3.78 -0.14 28.12
CA ALA A 114 -5.23 -0.18 27.94
C ALA A 114 -5.76 1.06 27.20
N GLY A 115 -6.70 0.85 26.27
CA GLY A 115 -7.46 1.91 25.62
C GLY A 115 -6.71 2.80 24.62
N ASP A 116 -5.43 2.56 24.34
CA ASP A 116 -4.66 3.33 23.37
C ASP A 116 -5.15 3.03 21.93
N ALA A 117 -5.72 4.04 21.26
CA ALA A 117 -6.36 3.89 19.97
C ALA A 117 -5.33 3.56 18.83
N ASP A 118 -4.19 4.25 18.81
CA ASP A 118 -3.20 4.04 17.74
C ASP A 118 -2.53 2.67 17.85
N ARG A 119 -2.27 2.21 19.09
CA ARG A 119 -1.75 0.86 19.33
C ARG A 119 -2.79 -0.20 19.03
N SER A 120 -4.05 0.02 19.38
CA SER A 120 -5.17 -0.89 19.05
C SER A 120 -5.31 -1.05 17.54
N ARG A 121 -5.28 0.05 16.79
CA ARG A 121 -5.32 0.05 15.33
C ARG A 121 -4.14 -0.74 14.76
N ALA A 122 -2.92 -0.45 15.20
CA ALA A 122 -1.71 -1.11 14.73
C ALA A 122 -1.71 -2.63 15.02
N ALA A 123 -2.21 -3.05 16.20
CA ALA A 123 -2.32 -4.47 16.55
C ALA A 123 -3.29 -5.20 15.64
N ALA A 124 -4.46 -4.62 15.36
CA ALA A 124 -5.45 -5.19 14.45
C ALA A 124 -4.93 -5.29 13.01
N GLU A 125 -4.25 -4.25 12.52
CA GLU A 125 -3.56 -4.28 11.22
C GLU A 125 -2.55 -5.44 11.17
N GLY A 126 -1.67 -5.56 12.18
CA GLY A 126 -0.67 -6.61 12.25
C GLY A 126 -1.29 -8.01 12.16
N CYS A 127 -2.36 -8.26 12.91
CA CYS A 127 -3.09 -9.52 12.87
C CYS A 127 -3.73 -9.78 11.49
N ALA A 128 -4.34 -8.77 10.85
CA ALA A 128 -4.92 -8.91 9.53
C ALA A 128 -3.85 -9.22 8.46
N LEU A 129 -2.73 -8.50 8.48
CA LEU A 129 -1.61 -8.72 7.56
C LEU A 129 -0.97 -10.10 7.74
N ALA A 130 -1.00 -10.66 8.97
CA ALA A 130 -0.49 -12.00 9.24
C ALA A 130 -1.26 -13.10 8.50
N SER A 131 -2.51 -12.87 8.17
CA SER A 131 -3.36 -13.81 7.43
C SER A 131 -3.08 -13.80 5.92
N TYR A 132 -2.28 -12.87 5.42
CA TYR A 132 -2.05 -12.73 3.98
C TYR A 132 -1.12 -13.79 3.41
N ARG A 133 -1.56 -14.41 2.32
CA ARG A 133 -0.75 -15.25 1.44
C ARG A 133 -1.36 -15.31 0.04
N PHE A 134 -0.55 -15.00 -0.97
CA PHE A 134 -0.93 -15.19 -2.37
C PHE A 134 -0.53 -16.61 -2.80
N ASN A 135 -1.49 -17.54 -2.77
CA ASN A 135 -1.29 -18.97 -3.07
C ASN A 135 -2.29 -19.51 -4.10
N LYS A 136 -3.03 -18.65 -4.75
CA LYS A 136 -4.11 -18.96 -5.70
C LYS A 136 -3.72 -19.97 -6.78
N TYR A 137 -2.47 -19.92 -7.25
CA TYR A 137 -1.97 -20.78 -8.34
C TYR A 137 -1.13 -21.96 -7.86
N LEU A 138 -1.08 -22.21 -6.55
CA LEU A 138 -0.31 -23.31 -6.00
C LEU A 138 -1.20 -24.54 -5.81
N ALA A 139 -0.80 -25.68 -6.42
CA ALA A 139 -1.32 -26.97 -6.04
C ALA A 139 -0.52 -27.45 -4.82
N ARG A 140 -1.16 -27.61 -3.66
CA ARG A 140 -0.54 -28.07 -2.44
C ARG A 140 -1.38 -29.13 -1.76
N ASP A 141 -0.70 -30.09 -1.11
CA ASP A 141 -1.32 -31.03 -0.21
C ASP A 141 -1.89 -30.32 1.02
N GLU A 142 -2.86 -30.94 1.69
CA GLU A 142 -3.49 -30.36 2.89
C GLU A 142 -2.48 -30.01 4.00
N LYS A 143 -1.39 -30.77 4.10
CA LYS A 143 -0.31 -30.55 5.06
C LYS A 143 0.43 -29.23 4.90
N ASP A 144 0.42 -28.66 3.68
CA ASP A 144 1.06 -27.40 3.35
C ASP A 144 0.09 -26.21 3.37
N ARG A 145 -1.16 -26.43 3.75
CA ARG A 145 -2.16 -25.35 3.84
C ARG A 145 -1.79 -24.38 4.93
N PHE A 146 -1.70 -23.13 4.54
CA PHE A 146 -1.53 -22.02 5.48
C PHE A 146 -2.83 -21.81 6.26
N THR A 147 -2.74 -21.77 7.59
CA THR A 147 -3.87 -21.44 8.44
C THR A 147 -3.98 -19.93 8.56
N ALA A 148 -5.07 -19.35 8.07
CA ALA A 148 -5.36 -17.94 8.26
C ALA A 148 -5.87 -17.68 9.69
N ILE A 149 -5.60 -16.50 10.23
CA ILE A 149 -6.22 -16.04 11.48
C ILE A 149 -7.63 -15.56 11.17
N GLU A 150 -8.61 -16.24 11.71
CA GLU A 150 -10.05 -15.96 11.53
C GLU A 150 -10.63 -15.13 12.66
N ALA A 151 -10.09 -15.30 13.88
CA ALA A 151 -10.57 -14.60 15.06
C ALA A 151 -9.42 -14.09 15.94
N VAL A 152 -9.56 -12.84 16.40
CA VAL A 152 -8.66 -12.20 17.36
C VAL A 152 -9.49 -11.64 18.51
N THR A 153 -9.16 -12.03 19.74
CA THR A 153 -9.71 -11.42 20.94
C THR A 153 -8.65 -10.48 21.52
N VAL A 154 -8.95 -9.19 21.63
CA VAL A 154 -8.02 -8.20 22.18
C VAL A 154 -8.47 -7.81 23.57
N PHE A 155 -7.56 -7.89 24.55
CA PHE A 155 -7.79 -7.42 25.90
C PHE A 155 -7.48 -5.93 25.98
N ASP A 156 -8.38 -5.17 26.60
CA ASP A 156 -8.23 -3.73 26.88
C ASP A 156 -7.99 -2.85 25.65
N GLY A 157 -8.50 -3.26 24.47
CA GLY A 157 -8.40 -2.50 23.23
C GLY A 157 -9.46 -1.40 23.08
N CYS A 158 -9.23 -0.47 22.15
CA CYS A 158 -10.23 0.50 21.70
C CYS A 158 -11.01 -0.07 20.50
N GLU A 159 -12.32 -0.35 20.68
CA GLU A 159 -13.16 -1.05 19.69
C GLU A 159 -13.12 -0.38 18.32
N LYS A 160 -13.38 0.92 18.26
CA LYS A 160 -13.36 1.67 17.02
C LYS A 160 -12.01 1.57 16.30
N ALA A 161 -10.92 1.72 17.04
CA ALA A 161 -9.57 1.67 16.49
C ALA A 161 -9.18 0.25 16.02
N LEU A 162 -9.64 -0.80 16.73
CA LEU A 162 -9.46 -2.18 16.29
C LEU A 162 -10.18 -2.45 14.97
N GLU A 163 -11.40 -1.94 14.80
CA GLU A 163 -12.15 -2.09 13.55
C GLU A 163 -11.49 -1.31 12.40
N GLU A 164 -11.02 -0.07 12.65
CA GLU A 164 -10.24 0.69 11.69
C GLU A 164 -8.98 -0.07 11.26
N GLY A 165 -8.22 -0.64 12.21
CA GLY A 165 -7.03 -1.43 11.91
C GLY A 165 -7.32 -2.69 11.11
N ARG A 166 -8.44 -3.38 11.40
CA ARG A 166 -8.91 -4.52 10.62
C ARG A 166 -9.19 -4.11 9.17
N ILE A 167 -9.93 -3.01 8.97
CA ILE A 167 -10.26 -2.48 7.64
C ILE A 167 -8.98 -2.13 6.87
N LEU A 168 -8.02 -1.44 7.49
CA LEU A 168 -6.74 -1.07 6.87
C LEU A 168 -5.95 -2.31 6.44
N GLY A 169 -5.77 -3.28 7.34
CA GLY A 169 -5.04 -4.50 7.05
C GLY A 169 -5.70 -5.36 5.97
N GLU A 170 -7.03 -5.53 6.01
CA GLU A 170 -7.78 -6.27 4.97
C GLU A 170 -7.79 -5.53 3.63
N SER A 171 -7.86 -4.20 3.63
CA SER A 171 -7.76 -3.40 2.40
C SER A 171 -6.37 -3.51 1.77
N GLN A 172 -5.31 -3.55 2.57
CA GLN A 172 -3.96 -3.80 2.05
C GLN A 172 -3.82 -5.23 1.50
N CYS A 173 -4.40 -6.24 2.15
CA CYS A 173 -4.41 -7.60 1.62
C CYS A 173 -5.11 -7.67 0.27
N TRP A 174 -6.28 -7.03 0.12
CA TRP A 174 -7.02 -6.91 -1.14
C TRP A 174 -6.20 -6.20 -2.23
N THR A 175 -5.53 -5.09 -1.89
CA THR A 175 -4.61 -4.36 -2.78
C THR A 175 -3.49 -5.27 -3.27
N ARG A 176 -2.91 -6.07 -2.38
CA ARG A 176 -1.83 -7.03 -2.70
C ARG A 176 -2.32 -8.15 -3.61
N ASP A 177 -3.56 -8.62 -3.46
CA ASP A 177 -4.14 -9.63 -4.34
C ASP A 177 -4.22 -9.10 -5.77
N LEU A 178 -4.74 -7.89 -5.98
CA LEU A 178 -4.79 -7.27 -7.30
C LEU A 178 -3.40 -7.09 -7.92
N ALA A 179 -2.44 -6.58 -7.14
CA ALA A 179 -1.09 -6.31 -7.63
C ALA A 179 -0.29 -7.59 -7.93
N ASN A 180 -0.55 -8.70 -7.19
CA ASN A 180 0.10 -9.98 -7.42
C ASN A 180 -0.45 -10.76 -8.61
N GLU A 181 -1.66 -10.47 -9.07
CA GLU A 181 -2.23 -11.14 -10.24
C GLU A 181 -1.37 -10.89 -11.49
N PRO A 182 -1.10 -11.94 -12.29
CA PRO A 182 -0.33 -11.78 -13.52
C PRO A 182 -1.10 -10.96 -14.58
N GLY A 183 -0.37 -10.33 -15.51
CA GLY A 183 -0.95 -9.53 -16.60
C GLY A 183 -1.93 -10.29 -17.50
N CYS A 184 -1.74 -11.60 -17.67
CA CYS A 184 -2.70 -12.44 -18.40
C CYS A 184 -4.04 -12.63 -17.66
N VAL A 185 -4.13 -12.26 -16.37
CA VAL A 185 -5.36 -12.34 -15.56
C VAL A 185 -5.93 -10.94 -15.35
N ILE A 186 -5.10 -9.96 -15.00
CA ILE A 186 -5.52 -8.57 -14.84
C ILE A 186 -4.89 -7.73 -15.95
N ASN A 187 -5.65 -7.56 -17.04
CA ASN A 187 -5.47 -6.56 -18.06
C ASN A 187 -6.30 -5.30 -17.74
N PRO A 188 -6.27 -4.21 -18.55
CA PRO A 188 -7.03 -3.00 -18.24
C PRO A 188 -8.53 -3.20 -18.06
N GLU A 189 -9.17 -4.07 -18.87
CA GLU A 189 -10.59 -4.36 -18.78
C GLU A 189 -10.95 -5.07 -17.47
N VAL A 190 -10.15 -6.06 -17.08
CA VAL A 190 -10.36 -6.79 -15.83
C VAL A 190 -10.11 -5.89 -14.62
N LEU A 191 -9.10 -4.99 -14.67
CA LEU A 191 -8.87 -4.02 -13.60
C LEU A 191 -10.08 -3.08 -13.46
N ALA A 192 -10.65 -2.61 -14.57
CA ALA A 192 -11.87 -1.80 -14.57
C ALA A 192 -13.07 -2.59 -14.01
N ALA A 193 -13.24 -3.87 -14.37
CA ALA A 193 -14.28 -4.72 -13.80
C ALA A 193 -14.12 -4.88 -12.27
N LYS A 194 -12.89 -5.03 -11.77
CA LYS A 194 -12.62 -5.08 -10.32
C LYS A 194 -12.95 -3.77 -9.61
N ALA A 195 -12.76 -2.64 -10.26
CA ALA A 195 -13.18 -1.33 -9.74
C ALA A 195 -14.72 -1.21 -9.71
N GLN A 196 -15.43 -1.72 -10.72
CA GLN A 196 -16.90 -1.79 -10.74
C GLN A 196 -17.44 -2.71 -9.65
N GLU A 197 -16.85 -3.89 -9.45
CA GLU A 197 -17.21 -4.81 -8.35
C GLU A 197 -17.08 -4.10 -6.99
N LEU A 198 -15.95 -3.41 -6.75
CA LEU A 198 -15.72 -2.63 -5.54
C LEU A 198 -16.76 -1.52 -5.35
N ALA A 199 -17.06 -0.81 -6.43
CA ALA A 199 -18.06 0.27 -6.39
C ALA A 199 -19.46 -0.26 -6.05
N ALA A 200 -19.86 -1.38 -6.65
CA ALA A 200 -21.16 -2.02 -6.37
C ALA A 200 -21.23 -2.53 -4.92
N GLU A 201 -20.14 -3.10 -4.38
CA GLU A 201 -20.07 -3.57 -2.99
C GLU A 201 -20.23 -2.44 -1.97
N LEU A 202 -19.63 -1.28 -2.24
CA LEU A 202 -19.53 -0.17 -1.27
C LEU A 202 -20.46 1.02 -1.58
N GLY A 203 -21.25 0.94 -2.65
CA GLY A 203 -22.16 2.03 -3.06
C GLY A 203 -21.41 3.27 -3.57
N LEU A 204 -20.26 3.10 -4.22
CA LEU A 204 -19.47 4.19 -4.80
C LEU A 204 -20.01 4.55 -6.20
N ALA A 205 -19.87 5.82 -6.58
CA ALA A 205 -20.05 6.18 -7.98
C ALA A 205 -18.85 5.65 -8.79
N CYS A 206 -19.14 5.11 -9.99
CA CYS A 206 -18.13 4.52 -10.86
C CYS A 206 -18.40 4.88 -12.32
N GLU A 207 -17.41 5.47 -12.97
CA GLU A 207 -17.36 5.64 -14.42
C GLU A 207 -16.18 4.89 -15.01
N ILE A 208 -16.42 4.14 -16.08
CA ILE A 208 -15.38 3.50 -16.87
C ILE A 208 -15.44 4.02 -18.29
N TRP A 209 -14.34 4.56 -18.79
CA TRP A 209 -14.24 5.02 -20.16
C TRP A 209 -13.50 4.00 -21.01
N ASP A 210 -14.05 3.75 -22.19
CA ASP A 210 -13.41 2.94 -23.23
C ASP A 210 -12.41 3.75 -24.06
N GLU A 211 -11.72 3.09 -24.95
CA GLU A 211 -10.72 3.70 -25.85
C GLU A 211 -11.28 4.83 -26.72
N LYS A 212 -12.55 4.73 -27.10
CA LYS A 212 -13.22 5.77 -27.89
C LYS A 212 -13.43 7.04 -27.07
N ARG A 213 -14.00 6.91 -25.85
CA ARG A 213 -14.18 8.06 -24.96
C ARG A 213 -12.85 8.66 -24.53
N ILE A 214 -11.82 7.86 -24.29
CA ILE A 214 -10.47 8.33 -23.97
C ILE A 214 -9.95 9.26 -25.10
N ALA A 215 -10.13 8.85 -26.36
CA ALA A 215 -9.75 9.66 -27.53
C ALA A 215 -10.61 10.95 -27.65
N ASP A 216 -11.93 10.84 -27.50
CA ASP A 216 -12.88 11.97 -27.56
C ASP A 216 -12.59 13.00 -26.44
N GLU A 217 -12.06 12.54 -25.30
CA GLU A 217 -11.64 13.36 -24.15
C GLU A 217 -10.21 13.92 -24.28
N ASN A 218 -9.57 13.79 -25.45
CA ASN A 218 -8.25 14.32 -25.79
C ASN A 218 -7.12 13.81 -24.86
N MET A 219 -7.18 12.57 -24.39
CA MET A 219 -6.13 11.95 -23.59
C MET A 219 -5.07 11.29 -24.49
N GLY A 220 -4.37 12.10 -25.30
CA GLY A 220 -3.51 11.61 -26.36
C GLY A 220 -2.21 10.98 -25.88
N ALA A 221 -1.67 11.41 -24.75
CA ALA A 221 -0.48 10.80 -24.15
C ALA A 221 -0.79 9.40 -23.60
N TYR A 222 -1.92 9.26 -22.92
CA TYR A 222 -2.40 7.97 -22.41
C TYR A 222 -2.79 7.00 -23.53
N ALA A 223 -3.54 7.47 -24.53
CA ALA A 223 -3.94 6.66 -25.69
C ALA A 223 -2.74 6.11 -26.47
N ALA A 224 -1.66 6.90 -26.61
CA ALA A 224 -0.44 6.50 -27.30
C ALA A 224 0.26 5.31 -26.60
N VAL A 225 0.36 5.33 -25.26
CA VAL A 225 0.95 4.22 -24.50
C VAL A 225 0.21 2.92 -24.74
N ALA A 226 -1.12 2.96 -24.78
CA ALA A 226 -1.96 1.77 -24.95
C ALA A 226 -1.96 1.23 -26.40
N ALA A 227 -1.56 2.04 -27.39
CA ALA A 227 -1.77 1.74 -28.82
C ALA A 227 -1.05 0.47 -29.31
N GLY A 228 0.01 0.03 -28.62
CA GLY A 228 0.76 -1.18 -28.98
C GLY A 228 0.14 -2.48 -28.46
N SER A 229 -0.79 -2.41 -27.51
CA SER A 229 -1.40 -3.60 -26.91
C SER A 229 -2.64 -4.06 -27.67
N ALA A 230 -2.90 -5.38 -27.62
CA ALA A 230 -4.18 -5.96 -28.04
C ALA A 230 -5.30 -5.78 -26.99
N ASN A 231 -4.93 -5.47 -25.74
CA ASN A 231 -5.87 -5.18 -24.67
C ASN A 231 -6.18 -3.67 -24.63
N PRO A 232 -7.42 -3.26 -24.89
CA PRO A 232 -7.77 -1.84 -24.96
C PRO A 232 -7.66 -1.15 -23.60
N PRO A 233 -7.29 0.14 -23.54
CA PRO A 233 -7.20 0.90 -22.31
C PRO A 233 -8.56 1.09 -21.64
N ARG A 234 -8.56 1.31 -20.33
CA ARG A 234 -9.74 1.67 -19.55
C ARG A 234 -9.41 2.79 -18.57
N PHE A 235 -10.10 3.91 -18.68
CA PHE A 235 -9.99 4.97 -17.69
C PHE A 235 -11.01 4.75 -16.61
N ILE A 236 -10.55 4.64 -15.36
CA ILE A 236 -11.36 4.29 -14.19
C ILE A 236 -11.52 5.53 -13.32
N HIS A 237 -12.75 5.91 -13.01
CA HIS A 237 -13.08 6.99 -12.09
C HIS A 237 -14.06 6.48 -11.04
N LEU A 238 -13.62 6.38 -9.80
CA LEU A 238 -14.44 6.06 -8.63
C LEU A 238 -14.60 7.29 -7.74
N THR A 239 -15.78 7.46 -7.14
CA THR A 239 -16.02 8.51 -6.15
C THR A 239 -16.71 7.94 -4.92
N TYR A 240 -16.10 8.15 -3.75
CA TYR A 240 -16.71 8.06 -2.44
C TYR A 240 -17.06 9.49 -1.98
N GLU A 241 -18.34 9.74 -1.68
CA GLU A 241 -18.83 11.06 -1.28
C GLU A 241 -19.74 10.92 -0.06
N PRO A 242 -19.25 11.22 1.17
CA PRO A 242 -20.07 11.22 2.38
C PRO A 242 -21.01 12.44 2.39
N GLU A 243 -22.16 12.35 3.08
CA GLU A 243 -23.18 13.40 3.14
C GLU A 243 -22.64 14.79 3.55
N ASN A 244 -21.64 14.84 4.43
CA ASN A 244 -21.04 16.06 4.95
C ASN A 244 -19.53 16.03 4.75
N ALA A 245 -19.09 15.99 3.49
CA ALA A 245 -17.67 16.00 3.17
C ALA A 245 -17.00 17.30 3.63
N LYS A 246 -15.90 17.17 4.36
CA LYS A 246 -15.08 18.32 4.83
C LYS A 246 -14.26 18.95 3.70
N GLY A 247 -13.99 18.19 2.65
CA GLY A 247 -13.22 18.58 1.49
C GLY A 247 -13.13 17.45 0.49
N HIS A 248 -12.34 17.64 -0.56
CA HIS A 248 -12.19 16.72 -1.67
C HIS A 248 -10.71 16.41 -1.94
N ILE A 249 -10.32 15.15 -1.87
CA ILE A 249 -9.01 14.67 -2.28
C ILE A 249 -9.12 13.80 -3.54
N ALA A 250 -8.27 14.06 -4.55
CA ALA A 250 -8.13 13.17 -5.69
C ALA A 250 -6.87 12.31 -5.56
N LEU A 251 -7.05 11.00 -5.72
CA LEU A 251 -5.99 10.00 -5.72
C LEU A 251 -5.80 9.49 -7.15
N VAL A 252 -4.61 9.62 -7.71
CA VAL A 252 -4.30 9.18 -9.07
C VAL A 252 -3.29 8.04 -9.02
N GLY A 253 -3.64 6.88 -9.58
CA GLY A 253 -2.79 5.69 -9.55
C GLY A 253 -2.26 5.29 -10.92
N LYS A 254 -0.93 5.06 -11.05
CA LYS A 254 -0.37 4.42 -12.25
C LYS A 254 -0.98 3.03 -12.41
N GLY A 255 -1.59 2.77 -13.58
CA GLY A 255 -2.36 1.56 -13.86
C GLY A 255 -1.82 0.70 -14.99
N LEU A 256 -0.49 0.61 -15.17
CA LEU A 256 0.10 -0.27 -16.18
C LEU A 256 -0.06 -1.73 -15.74
N THR A 257 -0.98 -2.45 -16.38
CA THR A 257 -1.26 -3.85 -16.02
C THR A 257 -0.12 -4.78 -16.44
N PHE A 258 0.65 -4.37 -17.45
CA PHE A 258 1.96 -4.91 -17.79
C PHE A 258 2.79 -3.86 -18.55
N ASP A 259 4.08 -3.80 -18.25
CA ASP A 259 5.02 -2.91 -18.93
C ASP A 259 6.20 -3.70 -19.50
N SER A 260 6.27 -3.77 -20.84
CA SER A 260 7.39 -4.37 -21.57
C SER A 260 8.49 -3.36 -21.93
N GLY A 261 8.23 -2.05 -21.69
CA GLY A 261 9.03 -0.94 -22.19
C GLY A 261 8.59 -0.43 -23.56
N GLY A 262 7.63 -1.09 -24.21
CA GLY A 262 7.24 -0.75 -25.58
C GLY A 262 8.32 -1.08 -26.58
N LEU A 263 8.64 -0.16 -27.51
CA LEU A 263 9.74 -0.37 -28.47
C LEU A 263 11.13 -0.27 -27.83
N ASP A 264 11.30 0.51 -26.75
CA ASP A 264 12.50 0.49 -25.90
C ASP A 264 12.40 -0.68 -24.91
N ILE A 265 12.39 -1.90 -25.44
CA ILE A 265 12.07 -3.13 -24.74
C ILE A 265 13.01 -3.39 -23.55
N LYS A 266 12.42 -3.69 -22.39
CA LYS A 266 13.17 -4.00 -21.17
C LYS A 266 14.01 -5.27 -21.30
N PRO A 267 15.26 -5.27 -20.78
CA PRO A 267 15.99 -6.53 -20.54
C PRO A 267 15.17 -7.46 -19.63
N SER A 268 15.30 -8.78 -19.83
CA SER A 268 14.50 -9.80 -19.12
C SER A 268 14.51 -9.66 -17.60
N GLU A 269 15.64 -9.27 -17.02
CA GLU A 269 15.78 -9.09 -15.57
C GLU A 269 14.96 -7.92 -15.02
N PHE A 270 14.69 -6.88 -15.83
CA PHE A 270 13.86 -5.73 -15.47
C PHE A 270 12.40 -5.89 -15.90
N MET A 271 12.11 -6.79 -16.84
CA MET A 271 10.74 -7.11 -17.25
C MET A 271 10.05 -8.04 -16.24
N LEU A 272 10.82 -8.86 -15.55
CA LEU A 272 10.28 -9.72 -14.49
C LEU A 272 9.71 -8.86 -13.36
N THR A 273 8.49 -9.17 -12.90
CA THR A 273 7.68 -8.44 -11.92
C THR A 273 6.90 -7.23 -12.46
N MET A 274 6.99 -6.91 -13.75
CA MET A 274 6.24 -5.81 -14.38
C MET A 274 4.71 -5.99 -14.36
N LYS A 275 4.21 -7.13 -13.92
CA LYS A 275 2.82 -7.28 -13.47
C LYS A 275 2.48 -6.35 -12.29
N GLY A 276 3.47 -5.93 -11.50
CA GLY A 276 3.35 -4.99 -10.39
C GLY A 276 3.26 -3.53 -10.80
N ASP A 277 3.42 -3.21 -12.08
CA ASP A 277 3.43 -1.82 -12.57
C ASP A 277 2.06 -1.12 -12.49
N LYS A 278 1.05 -1.86 -12.04
CA LYS A 278 -0.27 -1.39 -11.61
C LYS A 278 -0.39 -1.16 -10.10
N SER A 279 0.70 -1.26 -9.33
CA SER A 279 0.66 -1.15 -7.85
C SER A 279 0.12 0.21 -7.39
N GLY A 280 0.39 1.29 -8.13
CA GLY A 280 -0.20 2.60 -7.86
C GLY A 280 -1.73 2.59 -7.96
N ALA A 281 -2.28 2.03 -9.03
CA ALA A 281 -3.73 1.84 -9.20
C ALA A 281 -4.33 0.99 -8.09
N CYS A 282 -3.68 -0.14 -7.75
CA CYS A 282 -4.14 -1.00 -6.67
C CYS A 282 -4.14 -0.26 -5.32
N ALA A 283 -3.15 0.61 -5.06
CA ALA A 283 -3.07 1.39 -3.84
C ALA A 283 -4.21 2.41 -3.72
N VAL A 284 -4.54 3.16 -4.79
CA VAL A 284 -5.65 4.13 -4.74
C VAL A 284 -7.00 3.44 -4.63
N LEU A 285 -7.21 2.30 -5.30
CA LEU A 285 -8.42 1.50 -5.17
C LEU A 285 -8.57 0.92 -3.75
N GLY A 286 -7.47 0.48 -3.13
CA GLY A 286 -7.46 0.03 -1.74
C GLY A 286 -7.71 1.16 -0.74
N ALA A 287 -7.19 2.37 -1.02
CA ALA A 287 -7.37 3.54 -0.16
C ALA A 287 -8.83 4.04 -0.17
N ILE A 288 -9.48 4.15 -1.34
CA ILE A 288 -10.90 4.51 -1.41
C ILE A 288 -11.78 3.44 -0.77
N ARG A 289 -11.43 2.13 -0.90
CA ARG A 289 -12.09 1.04 -0.18
C ARG A 289 -12.02 1.26 1.33
N ALA A 290 -10.84 1.53 1.86
CA ALA A 290 -10.65 1.78 3.29
C ALA A 290 -11.42 3.03 3.76
N ALA A 291 -11.36 4.13 2.99
CA ALA A 291 -12.07 5.37 3.31
C ALA A 291 -13.59 5.16 3.39
N ALA A 292 -14.17 4.44 2.44
CA ALA A 292 -15.60 4.13 2.42
C ALA A 292 -16.02 3.23 3.58
N LEU A 293 -15.27 2.15 3.87
CA LEU A 293 -15.55 1.24 4.98
C LEU A 293 -15.42 1.91 6.34
N MET A 294 -14.43 2.79 6.52
CA MET A 294 -14.25 3.59 7.75
C MET A 294 -15.20 4.79 7.81
N LYS A 295 -15.96 5.05 6.76
CA LYS A 295 -16.88 6.21 6.64
C LYS A 295 -16.17 7.54 6.93
N LEU A 296 -14.99 7.73 6.33
CA LEU A 296 -14.21 8.94 6.54
C LEU A 296 -14.94 10.18 6.00
N PRO A 297 -14.80 11.37 6.64
CA PRO A 297 -15.59 12.55 6.31
C PRO A 297 -15.00 13.38 5.15
N TRP A 298 -14.33 12.74 4.20
CA TRP A 298 -13.74 13.37 3.02
C TRP A 298 -14.30 12.75 1.74
N LYS A 299 -14.60 13.59 0.74
CA LYS A 299 -14.83 13.12 -0.62
C LYS A 299 -13.51 12.61 -1.17
N VAL A 300 -13.51 11.39 -1.68
CA VAL A 300 -12.34 10.76 -2.29
C VAL A 300 -12.67 10.39 -3.72
N THR A 301 -11.89 10.89 -4.67
CA THR A 301 -11.93 10.44 -6.06
C THR A 301 -10.69 9.63 -6.37
N ALA A 302 -10.85 8.38 -6.80
CA ALA A 302 -9.77 7.53 -7.27
C ALA A 302 -9.79 7.45 -8.80
N ILE A 303 -8.67 7.81 -9.43
CA ILE A 303 -8.50 7.87 -10.88
C ILE A 303 -7.38 6.93 -11.30
N VAL A 304 -7.64 6.09 -12.32
CA VAL A 304 -6.65 5.18 -12.88
C VAL A 304 -6.71 5.20 -14.40
N ALA A 305 -5.59 5.52 -15.04
CA ALA A 305 -5.40 5.34 -16.48
C ALA A 305 -4.81 3.94 -16.72
N ALA A 306 -5.68 2.93 -16.86
CA ALA A 306 -5.26 1.53 -17.02
C ALA A 306 -4.87 1.22 -18.47
N ALA A 307 -3.64 0.74 -18.69
CA ALA A 307 -3.08 0.39 -19.99
C ALA A 307 -2.08 -0.76 -19.91
N GLU A 308 -1.66 -1.25 -21.05
CA GLU A 308 -0.44 -2.05 -21.20
C GLU A 308 0.53 -1.35 -22.16
N ASN A 309 1.80 -1.31 -21.79
CA ASN A 309 2.86 -0.80 -22.65
C ASN A 309 3.52 -1.98 -23.39
N MET A 310 3.12 -2.20 -24.64
CA MET A 310 3.54 -3.36 -25.43
C MET A 310 4.14 -2.94 -26.78
N PRO A 311 5.12 -3.71 -27.30
CA PRO A 311 5.54 -3.55 -28.69
C PRO A 311 4.43 -4.07 -29.60
N GLY A 312 4.14 -3.35 -30.68
CA GLY A 312 3.11 -3.72 -31.65
C GLY A 312 3.16 -2.85 -32.88
N GLY A 313 2.40 -3.21 -33.91
CA GLY A 313 2.36 -2.46 -35.17
C GLY A 313 1.83 -1.04 -35.04
N SER A 314 1.09 -0.76 -33.97
CA SER A 314 0.52 0.57 -33.66
C SER A 314 1.23 1.27 -32.48
N ALA A 315 2.31 0.67 -31.93
CA ALA A 315 3.01 1.25 -30.79
C ALA A 315 3.60 2.62 -31.13
N TYR A 316 3.57 3.53 -30.15
CA TYR A 316 4.25 4.81 -30.25
C TYR A 316 5.78 4.62 -30.24
N ARG A 317 6.51 5.60 -30.74
CA ARG A 317 7.93 5.48 -31.08
C ARG A 317 8.73 6.62 -30.46
N PRO A 318 10.01 6.44 -30.22
CA PRO A 318 10.92 7.57 -30.09
C PRO A 318 10.75 8.55 -31.26
N ASP A 319 10.88 9.84 -30.98
CA ASP A 319 10.64 11.00 -31.85
C ASP A 319 9.15 11.30 -32.17
N ASP A 320 8.20 10.49 -31.76
CA ASP A 320 6.77 10.87 -31.80
C ASP A 320 6.50 12.06 -30.86
N ILE A 321 5.61 12.96 -31.30
CA ILE A 321 5.15 14.08 -30.46
C ILE A 321 3.69 13.83 -30.10
N LEU A 322 3.45 13.64 -28.80
CA LEU A 322 2.13 13.40 -28.24
C LEU A 322 1.51 14.71 -27.77
N ARG A 323 0.18 14.75 -27.73
CA ARG A 323 -0.58 15.89 -27.15
C ARG A 323 -1.37 15.41 -25.96
N ALA A 324 -1.05 15.96 -24.79
CA ALA A 324 -1.79 15.71 -23.56
C ALA A 324 -3.11 16.48 -23.50
N ARG A 325 -4.00 16.08 -22.58
CA ARG A 325 -5.33 16.65 -22.34
C ARG A 325 -5.34 18.18 -22.17
N ASN A 326 -4.35 18.74 -21.49
CA ASN A 326 -4.22 20.20 -21.31
C ASN A 326 -3.65 20.93 -22.54
N GLY A 327 -3.45 20.23 -23.65
CA GLY A 327 -2.94 20.76 -24.91
C GLY A 327 -1.41 20.80 -25.01
N LYS A 328 -0.66 20.54 -23.93
CA LYS A 328 0.81 20.47 -23.98
C LYS A 328 1.28 19.33 -24.88
N THR A 329 2.38 19.59 -25.59
CA THR A 329 3.02 18.60 -26.43
C THR A 329 4.20 17.95 -25.73
N ILE A 330 4.39 16.65 -25.99
CA ILE A 330 5.42 15.83 -25.34
C ILE A 330 6.19 15.08 -26.42
N GLU A 331 7.48 15.36 -26.52
CA GLU A 331 8.42 14.57 -27.33
C GLU A 331 8.72 13.24 -26.59
N VAL A 332 8.57 12.15 -27.28
CA VAL A 332 8.94 10.82 -26.79
C VAL A 332 10.38 10.56 -27.13
N ASN A 333 11.24 10.40 -26.14
CA ASN A 333 12.61 9.94 -26.37
C ASN A 333 12.89 8.59 -25.69
N ASN A 334 11.92 8.04 -24.97
CA ASN A 334 11.99 6.73 -24.33
C ASN A 334 10.58 6.17 -24.12
N THR A 335 10.24 5.08 -24.80
CA THR A 335 8.93 4.43 -24.64
C THR A 335 8.80 3.64 -23.32
N ASP A 336 9.90 3.40 -22.59
CA ASP A 336 9.92 2.82 -21.24
C ASP A 336 9.72 3.91 -20.14
N ALA A 337 9.41 5.13 -20.55
CA ALA A 337 8.96 6.23 -19.66
C ALA A 337 7.46 6.52 -19.89
N GLU A 338 6.66 5.49 -19.96
CA GLU A 338 5.22 5.46 -20.29
C GLU A 338 4.32 5.86 -19.13
N GLY A 339 4.69 5.49 -17.90
CA GLY A 339 3.86 5.73 -16.72
C GLY A 339 3.55 7.18 -16.50
N ARG A 340 4.52 8.08 -16.74
CA ARG A 340 4.30 9.51 -16.65
C ARG A 340 3.42 10.07 -17.78
N LEU A 341 3.35 9.40 -18.93
CA LEU A 341 2.47 9.77 -20.03
C LEU A 341 1.00 9.47 -19.69
N THR A 342 0.74 8.29 -19.11
CA THR A 342 -0.60 7.94 -18.63
C THR A 342 -1.04 8.83 -17.47
N LEU A 343 -0.12 9.14 -16.55
CA LEU A 343 -0.37 10.04 -15.41
C LEU A 343 -0.58 11.50 -15.86
N ALA A 344 0.07 11.96 -16.92
CA ALA A 344 -0.10 13.32 -17.42
C ALA A 344 -1.58 13.63 -17.72
N ASP A 345 -2.25 12.78 -18.48
CA ASP A 345 -3.66 12.97 -18.81
C ASP A 345 -4.58 12.75 -17.59
N ALA A 346 -4.25 11.79 -16.74
CA ALA A 346 -4.99 11.53 -15.51
C ALA A 346 -4.89 12.71 -14.51
N LEU A 347 -3.72 13.34 -14.37
CA LEU A 347 -3.52 14.52 -13.52
C LEU A 347 -4.23 15.76 -14.08
N CYS A 348 -4.23 15.95 -15.41
CA CYS A 348 -5.04 16.99 -16.03
C CYS A 348 -6.53 16.83 -15.67
N TYR A 349 -7.07 15.64 -15.86
CA TYR A 349 -8.44 15.32 -15.52
C TYR A 349 -8.73 15.50 -14.02
N ALA A 350 -7.85 15.01 -13.14
CA ALA A 350 -7.99 15.19 -11.70
C ALA A 350 -8.04 16.67 -11.32
N SER A 351 -7.21 17.51 -11.96
CA SER A 351 -7.16 18.95 -11.71
C SER A 351 -8.45 19.67 -12.15
N GLU A 352 -9.10 19.22 -13.23
CA GLU A 352 -10.37 19.76 -13.72
C GLU A 352 -11.54 19.51 -12.76
N LEU A 353 -11.45 18.47 -11.91
CA LEU A 353 -12.41 18.21 -10.84
C LEU A 353 -12.30 19.19 -9.67
N LYS A 354 -11.27 20.06 -9.67
CA LYS A 354 -11.00 21.07 -8.65
C LYS A 354 -11.00 20.52 -7.21
N PRO A 355 -10.24 19.45 -6.93
CA PRO A 355 -10.11 18.97 -5.57
C PRO A 355 -9.30 19.97 -4.73
N ASP A 356 -9.39 19.87 -3.40
CA ASP A 356 -8.55 20.64 -2.48
C ASP A 356 -7.09 20.21 -2.54
N MET A 357 -6.84 18.95 -2.91
CA MET A 357 -5.49 18.39 -3.04
C MET A 357 -5.47 17.15 -3.94
N ILE A 358 -4.31 16.87 -4.54
CA ILE A 358 -4.07 15.69 -5.38
C ILE A 358 -2.88 14.91 -4.82
N VAL A 359 -3.02 13.59 -4.72
CA VAL A 359 -1.89 12.67 -4.55
C VAL A 359 -1.86 11.71 -5.71
N ASP A 360 -0.73 11.63 -6.43
CA ASP A 360 -0.51 10.51 -7.34
C ASP A 360 0.52 9.52 -6.79
N ILE A 361 0.35 8.25 -7.14
CA ILE A 361 1.19 7.16 -6.68
C ILE A 361 1.52 6.22 -7.85
N ALA A 362 2.80 5.92 -8.01
CA ALA A 362 3.29 5.15 -9.15
C ALA A 362 4.57 4.38 -8.85
N THR A 363 4.72 3.23 -9.46
CA THR A 363 5.99 2.55 -9.69
C THR A 363 6.70 3.25 -10.84
N LEU A 364 7.23 4.47 -10.58
CA LEU A 364 7.56 5.36 -11.69
C LEU A 364 8.99 5.23 -12.16
N THR A 365 9.98 5.18 -11.24
CA THR A 365 11.37 5.27 -11.67
C THR A 365 12.30 4.27 -10.99
N GLY A 366 13.10 3.58 -11.80
CA GLY A 366 14.25 2.83 -11.28
C GLY A 366 15.27 3.73 -10.57
N ALA A 367 15.32 5.03 -10.89
CA ALA A 367 16.18 6.00 -10.23
C ALA A 367 15.81 6.19 -8.76
N CYS A 368 14.53 6.22 -8.42
CA CYS A 368 14.04 6.25 -7.03
C CYS A 368 14.48 4.99 -6.27
N ALA A 369 14.34 3.82 -6.88
CA ALA A 369 14.79 2.55 -6.30
C ALA A 369 16.31 2.53 -6.03
N VAL A 370 17.12 3.08 -6.94
CA VAL A 370 18.58 3.18 -6.76
C VAL A 370 18.94 4.15 -5.63
N ALA A 371 18.20 5.26 -5.49
CA ALA A 371 18.46 6.28 -4.49
C ALA A 371 18.06 5.84 -3.06
N LEU A 372 16.90 5.18 -2.92
CA LEU A 372 16.25 4.94 -1.61
C LEU A 372 16.20 3.46 -1.20
N GLY A 373 16.56 2.54 -2.09
CA GLY A 373 16.50 1.09 -1.84
C GLY A 373 15.09 0.53 -1.96
N SER A 374 14.86 -0.64 -1.34
CA SER A 374 13.63 -1.44 -1.54
C SER A 374 12.60 -1.33 -0.40
N THR A 375 12.83 -0.46 0.58
CA THR A 375 11.95 -0.32 1.75
C THR A 375 11.54 1.12 2.03
N THR A 376 12.01 2.06 1.22
CA THR A 376 11.69 3.48 1.32
C THR A 376 11.32 3.99 -0.06
N ALA A 377 10.21 4.69 -0.16
CA ALA A 377 9.69 5.29 -1.39
C ALA A 377 10.00 6.79 -1.46
N GLY A 378 9.93 7.36 -2.65
CA GLY A 378 10.14 8.79 -2.86
C GLY A 378 8.86 9.61 -2.69
N LEU A 379 9.00 10.81 -2.13
CA LEU A 379 7.95 11.81 -2.07
C LEU A 379 8.44 13.09 -2.75
N PHE A 380 7.61 13.65 -3.61
CA PHE A 380 7.84 14.92 -4.30
C PHE A 380 6.60 15.79 -4.15
N THR A 381 6.74 17.10 -4.08
CA THR A 381 5.59 17.98 -3.86
C THR A 381 5.85 19.39 -4.38
N ASN A 382 4.78 20.07 -4.76
CA ASN A 382 4.77 21.52 -5.05
C ASN A 382 4.32 22.35 -3.82
N ASP A 383 3.94 21.69 -2.71
CA ASP A 383 3.45 22.30 -1.46
C ASP A 383 4.04 21.57 -0.25
N ASP A 384 4.92 22.27 0.47
CA ASP A 384 5.66 21.69 1.60
C ASP A 384 4.74 21.29 2.77
N GLU A 385 3.70 22.09 3.05
CA GLU A 385 2.76 21.81 4.14
C GLU A 385 1.97 20.54 3.85
N PHE A 386 1.52 20.36 2.62
CA PHE A 386 0.84 19.13 2.21
C PHE A 386 1.79 17.94 2.18
N GLY A 387 3.02 18.11 1.70
CA GLY A 387 4.06 17.08 1.76
C GLY A 387 4.33 16.58 3.18
N ASP A 388 4.39 17.48 4.16
CA ASP A 388 4.59 17.16 5.57
C ASP A 388 3.40 16.39 6.17
N LYS A 389 2.16 16.71 5.77
CA LYS A 389 0.96 15.93 6.16
C LYS A 389 1.05 14.50 5.64
N VAL A 390 1.48 14.30 4.39
CA VAL A 390 1.69 12.96 3.82
C VAL A 390 2.81 12.20 4.54
N LEU A 391 3.93 12.86 4.88
CA LEU A 391 5.00 12.25 5.67
C LEU A 391 4.54 11.84 7.07
N LYS A 392 3.70 12.63 7.72
CA LYS A 392 3.10 12.28 9.02
C LYS A 392 2.21 11.03 8.90
N ALA A 393 1.36 10.96 7.87
CA ALA A 393 0.52 9.79 7.60
C ALA A 393 1.38 8.54 7.29
N SER A 394 2.47 8.71 6.56
CA SER A 394 3.46 7.67 6.27
C SER A 394 4.09 7.11 7.55
N ALA A 395 4.46 7.96 8.48
CA ALA A 395 5.01 7.54 9.77
C ALA A 395 3.98 6.76 10.62
N ALA A 396 2.71 7.15 10.60
CA ALA A 396 1.63 6.46 11.31
C ALA A 396 1.33 5.09 10.69
N SER A 397 1.35 4.98 9.36
CA SER A 397 1.13 3.71 8.64
C SER A 397 2.33 2.76 8.71
N GLY A 398 3.54 3.25 9.05
CA GLY A 398 4.78 2.48 9.03
C GLY A 398 5.35 2.24 7.61
N GLU A 399 4.80 2.90 6.59
CA GLU A 399 5.31 2.88 5.21
C GLU A 399 6.26 4.07 5.03
N ARG A 400 7.55 3.80 4.78
CA ARG A 400 8.58 4.86 4.78
C ARG A 400 8.63 5.59 3.47
N PHE A 401 8.42 6.91 3.52
CA PHE A 401 8.68 7.82 2.42
C PHE A 401 9.80 8.80 2.78
N TRP A 402 10.51 9.26 1.75
CA TRP A 402 11.57 10.27 1.89
C TRP A 402 11.34 11.37 0.86
N LYS A 403 11.30 12.62 1.34
CA LYS A 403 11.12 13.78 0.47
C LYS A 403 12.40 14.07 -0.32
N LEU A 404 12.26 14.14 -1.63
CA LEU A 404 13.33 14.50 -2.57
C LEU A 404 13.08 15.91 -3.12
N PRO A 405 14.15 16.67 -3.47
CA PRO A 405 14.03 18.07 -3.90
C PRO A 405 13.41 18.18 -5.31
N MET A 406 12.69 19.30 -5.56
CA MET A 406 12.16 19.67 -6.87
C MET A 406 12.54 21.11 -7.28
N ASP A 407 13.46 21.74 -6.62
CA ASP A 407 13.80 23.16 -6.73
C ASP A 407 15.03 23.46 -7.62
N ASP A 408 15.71 22.43 -8.15
CA ASP A 408 16.88 22.62 -9.03
C ASP A 408 16.46 23.11 -10.44
N PRO A 409 16.77 24.37 -10.81
CA PRO A 409 16.44 24.91 -12.12
C PRO A 409 17.17 24.21 -13.27
N ASN A 410 18.35 23.64 -13.04
CA ASN A 410 19.08 22.91 -14.08
C ASN A 410 18.41 21.59 -14.42
N LEU A 411 17.88 20.87 -13.43
CA LEU A 411 17.08 19.66 -13.68
C LEU A 411 15.77 20.00 -14.38
N ARG A 412 15.16 21.15 -14.07
CA ARG A 412 13.94 21.61 -14.72
C ARG A 412 14.14 21.95 -16.20
N GLU A 413 15.31 22.45 -16.58
CA GLU A 413 15.65 22.65 -18.01
C GLU A 413 15.73 21.33 -18.79
N LEU A 414 16.13 20.22 -18.15
CA LEU A 414 16.28 18.92 -18.80
C LEU A 414 14.94 18.29 -19.24
N VAL A 415 13.81 18.75 -18.69
CA VAL A 415 12.48 18.26 -19.10
C VAL A 415 11.87 19.07 -20.25
N LYS A 416 12.55 20.10 -20.75
CA LYS A 416 12.14 20.87 -21.92
C LYS A 416 12.62 20.18 -23.20
N SER A 417 11.83 20.31 -24.26
CA SER A 417 12.18 19.81 -25.59
C SER A 417 12.45 20.98 -26.55
N PRO A 418 13.35 20.81 -27.53
CA PRO A 418 13.48 21.78 -28.63
C PRO A 418 12.37 21.65 -29.69
N PHE A 419 11.55 20.56 -29.66
CA PHE A 419 10.54 20.25 -30.68
C PHE A 419 9.12 20.22 -30.11
N ALA A 420 8.98 20.13 -28.78
CA ALA A 420 7.71 20.10 -28.06
C ALA A 420 7.80 20.95 -26.78
N ASP A 421 6.73 21.03 -25.98
CA ASP A 421 6.78 21.72 -24.70
C ASP A 421 7.67 20.98 -23.69
N LEU A 422 7.60 19.66 -23.70
CA LEU A 422 8.31 18.79 -22.76
C LEU A 422 8.89 17.55 -23.48
N VAL A 423 9.88 16.90 -22.85
CA VAL A 423 10.37 15.57 -23.21
C VAL A 423 10.00 14.57 -22.13
N ASN A 424 9.61 13.35 -22.50
CA ASN A 424 9.13 12.38 -21.50
C ASN A 424 10.24 11.75 -20.64
N SER A 425 11.52 11.84 -21.05
CA SER A 425 12.63 11.35 -20.26
C SER A 425 13.83 12.29 -20.32
N ALA A 426 14.33 12.70 -19.16
CA ALA A 426 15.48 13.62 -19.03
C ALA A 426 16.81 12.88 -18.78
N GLY A 427 16.85 11.57 -19.05
CA GLY A 427 18.04 10.74 -18.88
C GLY A 427 18.22 10.16 -17.47
N ARG A 428 19.41 9.61 -17.22
CA ARG A 428 19.67 8.77 -16.03
C ARG A 428 19.80 9.56 -14.73
N TYR A 429 20.46 10.72 -14.78
CA TYR A 429 20.82 11.47 -13.55
C TYR A 429 19.62 12.31 -13.08
N GLY A 430 19.31 12.23 -11.79
CA GLY A 430 18.15 12.91 -11.23
C GLY A 430 16.81 12.40 -11.77
N GLY A 431 16.77 11.19 -12.34
CA GLY A 431 15.62 10.68 -13.09
C GLY A 431 14.30 10.66 -12.31
N ALA A 432 14.34 10.43 -11.01
CA ALA A 432 13.13 10.49 -10.16
C ALA A 432 12.64 11.94 -10.01
N ILE A 433 13.57 12.89 -9.84
CA ILE A 433 13.26 14.32 -9.69
C ILE A 433 12.69 14.88 -11.00
N THR A 434 13.34 14.60 -12.13
CA THR A 434 12.89 15.08 -13.44
C THR A 434 11.55 14.44 -13.85
N ALA A 435 11.28 13.20 -13.44
CA ALA A 435 9.98 12.56 -13.62
C ALA A 435 8.87 13.30 -12.85
N ALA A 436 9.12 13.65 -11.60
CA ALA A 436 8.19 14.45 -10.79
C ALA A 436 7.99 15.86 -11.36
N MET A 437 9.07 16.52 -11.81
CA MET A 437 9.00 17.83 -12.49
C MET A 437 8.18 17.76 -13.80
N PHE A 438 8.26 16.65 -14.53
CA PHE A 438 7.42 16.40 -15.69
C PHE A 438 5.94 16.31 -15.29
N LEU A 439 5.61 15.53 -14.24
CA LEU A 439 4.23 15.35 -13.78
C LEU A 439 3.61 16.67 -13.27
N GLU A 440 4.38 17.48 -12.55
CA GLU A 440 3.93 18.79 -12.06
C GLU A 440 3.36 19.68 -13.17
N ALA A 441 3.88 19.58 -14.40
CA ALA A 441 3.40 20.36 -15.54
C ALA A 441 1.94 20.05 -15.95
N PHE A 442 1.37 18.96 -15.43
CA PHE A 442 0.00 18.50 -15.72
C PHE A 442 -0.95 18.67 -14.54
N VAL A 443 -0.47 19.20 -13.43
CA VAL A 443 -1.27 19.55 -12.24
C VAL A 443 -1.73 21.00 -12.36
N GLY A 444 -2.94 21.29 -11.87
CA GLY A 444 -3.47 22.67 -11.79
C GLY A 444 -2.59 23.54 -10.87
N LYS A 445 -2.30 24.79 -11.28
CA LYS A 445 -1.30 25.65 -10.63
C LYS A 445 -1.53 25.90 -9.13
N ASP A 446 -2.80 25.95 -8.71
CA ASP A 446 -3.17 26.31 -7.34
C ASP A 446 -3.61 25.09 -6.52
N ILE A 447 -3.31 23.88 -6.99
CA ILE A 447 -3.69 22.65 -6.31
C ILE A 447 -2.46 22.09 -5.60
N PRO A 448 -2.48 21.94 -4.27
CA PRO A 448 -1.48 21.18 -3.52
C PRO A 448 -1.37 19.77 -4.06
N TRP A 449 -0.16 19.35 -4.40
CA TRP A 449 0.10 18.06 -5.02
C TRP A 449 1.28 17.35 -4.41
N VAL A 450 1.14 16.03 -4.28
CA VAL A 450 2.20 15.11 -3.89
C VAL A 450 2.27 13.97 -4.89
N HIS A 451 3.48 13.69 -5.37
CA HIS A 451 3.82 12.45 -6.10
C HIS A 451 4.53 11.48 -5.17
N LEU A 452 4.07 10.22 -5.18
CA LEU A 452 4.65 9.11 -4.43
C LEU A 452 5.25 8.08 -5.40
N ASP A 453 6.58 8.04 -5.49
CA ASP A 453 7.29 7.03 -6.30
C ASP A 453 7.61 5.81 -5.47
N ILE A 454 6.81 4.75 -5.65
CA ILE A 454 6.89 3.49 -4.91
C ILE A 454 7.70 2.40 -5.63
N ALA A 455 8.41 2.73 -6.70
CA ALA A 455 9.27 1.78 -7.39
C ALA A 455 10.24 1.10 -6.41
N ALA A 456 10.36 -0.21 -6.46
CA ALA A 456 11.08 -1.10 -5.55
C ALA A 456 10.47 -1.31 -4.16
N ALA A 457 9.64 -0.41 -3.63
CA ALA A 457 8.90 -0.65 -2.37
C ALA A 457 7.60 -1.43 -2.62
N ASP A 458 7.10 -1.45 -3.84
CA ASP A 458 5.87 -2.12 -4.28
C ASP A 458 5.96 -3.65 -4.26
N PHE A 459 7.19 -4.23 -4.35
CA PHE A 459 7.40 -5.67 -4.46
C PHE A 459 8.52 -6.18 -3.56
N ALA A 460 8.18 -7.02 -2.59
CA ALA A 460 9.15 -7.70 -1.72
C ALA A 460 9.77 -8.92 -2.44
N LYS A 461 11.02 -8.82 -2.87
CA LYS A 461 11.79 -9.94 -3.43
C LYS A 461 12.07 -11.01 -2.38
N THR A 462 12.36 -10.58 -1.15
CA THR A 462 12.53 -11.39 0.06
C THR A 462 11.61 -10.88 1.16
N PRO A 463 11.06 -11.75 2.01
CA PRO A 463 10.22 -11.30 3.12
C PRO A 463 10.96 -10.33 4.05
N PHE A 464 10.30 -9.26 4.49
CA PHE A 464 10.78 -8.35 5.52
C PHE A 464 9.59 -7.76 6.32
N SER A 465 9.78 -7.52 7.62
CA SER A 465 8.72 -7.06 8.52
C SER A 465 7.45 -7.94 8.35
N TYR A 466 6.31 -7.34 8.03
CA TYR A 466 5.05 -8.03 7.73
C TYR A 466 4.81 -8.25 6.22
N TYR A 467 5.76 -7.93 5.37
CA TYR A 467 5.66 -8.20 3.94
C TYR A 467 6.23 -9.58 3.60
N VAL A 468 5.37 -10.46 3.13
CA VAL A 468 5.79 -11.72 2.50
C VAL A 468 6.20 -11.46 1.05
N LYS A 469 6.94 -12.38 0.42
CA LYS A 469 7.34 -12.27 -0.98
C LYS A 469 6.14 -11.96 -1.89
N GLY A 470 6.31 -10.99 -2.80
CA GLY A 470 5.28 -10.52 -3.72
C GLY A 470 4.93 -9.04 -3.50
N ALA A 471 3.82 -8.61 -4.08
CA ALA A 471 3.34 -7.24 -3.95
C ALA A 471 3.09 -6.87 -2.48
N THR A 472 3.50 -5.67 -2.11
CA THR A 472 3.41 -5.15 -0.73
C THR A 472 2.12 -4.40 -0.45
N GLY A 473 1.48 -3.83 -1.50
CA GLY A 473 0.38 -2.87 -1.36
C GLY A 473 0.84 -1.53 -0.77
N PHE A 474 2.14 -1.21 -0.95
CA PHE A 474 2.79 -0.02 -0.38
C PHE A 474 2.10 1.27 -0.82
N GLY A 475 1.95 2.19 0.11
CA GLY A 475 1.28 3.47 -0.08
C GLY A 475 -0.23 3.45 0.21
N MET A 476 -0.89 2.29 0.12
CA MET A 476 -2.34 2.20 0.37
C MET A 476 -2.70 2.68 1.79
N ARG A 477 -1.97 2.19 2.81
CA ARG A 477 -2.23 2.59 4.20
C ARG A 477 -1.85 4.04 4.46
N THR A 478 -0.78 4.53 3.84
CA THR A 478 -0.40 5.95 3.91
C THR A 478 -1.50 6.84 3.36
N LEU A 479 -2.09 6.51 2.20
CA LEU A 479 -3.20 7.25 1.62
C LEU A 479 -4.45 7.22 2.51
N ALA A 480 -4.79 6.05 3.06
CA ALA A 480 -5.94 5.91 3.97
C ALA A 480 -5.72 6.69 5.29
N GLU A 481 -4.52 6.64 5.86
CA GLU A 481 -4.14 7.42 7.05
C GLU A 481 -4.15 8.93 6.76
N LEU A 482 -3.68 9.37 5.60
CA LEU A 482 -3.78 10.77 5.18
C LEU A 482 -5.24 11.23 5.21
N ILE A 483 -6.15 10.50 4.55
CA ILE A 483 -7.57 10.86 4.50
C ILE A 483 -8.19 10.87 5.91
N ARG A 484 -7.75 9.99 6.81
CA ARG A 484 -8.23 9.92 8.21
C ARG A 484 -7.76 11.11 9.04
N GLU A 485 -6.56 11.63 8.79
CA GLU A 485 -5.93 12.74 9.55
C GLU A 485 -6.35 14.13 9.04
N LEU A 486 -6.85 14.25 7.78
CA LEU A 486 -7.43 15.49 7.24
C LEU A 486 -8.75 15.83 7.94
#